data_0621cf265ed9fe64b00524f2da03fee8
#
_entry.id   0621cf265ed9fe64b00524f2da03fee8
#
_cell.length_a   1.000
_cell.length_b   1.000
_cell.length_c   1.000
_cell.angle_alpha   90.00
_cell.angle_beta   90.00
_cell.angle_gamma   90.00
#
_symmetry.space_group_name_H-M   'P 1'
#
loop_
_entity.id
_entity.type
_entity.pdbx_description
1 polymer ?
#
loop_
_entity_poly.entity_id
_entity_poly.type
_entity_poly.pdbx_seq_one_letter_code
_entity_poly.pdbx_strand_id
1 'polypeptide(L)'
;MALDWGILHWIQNNITCPFLDAVVPKLTMLGNAGIIWILAGVLLLCTKKYRRQGALVLMGLLAGLLVGNVALKHLVARSRPCWLDPSVQLLIATPTDYSFPSGHTLSSTIAATILTKTNRRFGYVAIPLAVLIALSRLYLYVHFPSDVFAAALLGLLIGELTFRYGGKLLDKISRRQKQ
;
A
#
# COMPACT_ATOMS: atom_id res chain seq x y z
N MET A 1 4.33 15.18 -15.57
CA MET A 1 3.90 16.16 -14.54
C MET A 1 2.59 16.88 -14.87
N ALA A 2 2.37 17.37 -16.09
CA ALA A 2 1.09 18.04 -16.42
C ALA A 2 -0.14 17.15 -16.16
N LEU A 3 -0.09 15.88 -16.54
CA LEU A 3 -1.17 14.91 -16.29
C LEU A 3 -1.41 14.68 -14.79
N ASP A 4 -0.34 14.59 -13.99
CA ASP A 4 -0.44 14.39 -12.53
C ASP A 4 -1.23 15.54 -11.88
N TRP A 5 -0.88 16.80 -12.21
CA TRP A 5 -1.56 17.99 -11.72
C TRP A 5 -3.01 18.09 -12.23
N GLY A 6 -3.22 17.79 -13.51
CA GLY A 6 -4.56 17.82 -14.10
C GLY A 6 -5.53 16.89 -13.39
N ILE A 7 -5.10 15.66 -13.07
CA ILE A 7 -5.92 14.70 -12.31
C ILE A 7 -6.16 15.18 -10.89
N LEU A 8 -5.14 15.68 -10.18
CA LEU A 8 -5.30 16.15 -8.80
C LEU A 8 -6.24 17.34 -8.71
N HIS A 9 -6.07 18.33 -9.57
CA HIS A 9 -6.97 19.50 -9.61
C HIS A 9 -8.40 19.10 -9.99
N TRP A 10 -8.55 18.16 -10.93
CA TRP A 10 -9.87 17.65 -11.27
C TRP A 10 -10.56 16.97 -10.07
N ILE A 11 -9.83 16.18 -9.29
CA ILE A 11 -10.35 15.56 -8.07
C ILE A 11 -10.78 16.64 -7.07
N GLN A 12 -9.93 17.64 -6.81
CA GLN A 12 -10.24 18.72 -5.87
C GLN A 12 -11.48 19.53 -6.30
N ASN A 13 -11.64 19.78 -7.60
CA ASN A 13 -12.72 20.62 -8.10
C ASN A 13 -14.05 19.88 -8.29
N ASN A 14 -14.04 18.54 -8.46
CA ASN A 14 -15.23 17.80 -8.87
C ASN A 14 -15.67 16.68 -7.92
N ILE A 15 -14.76 16.17 -7.07
CA ILE A 15 -15.06 15.00 -6.23
C ILE A 15 -15.15 15.37 -4.75
N THR A 16 -14.49 16.44 -4.29
CA THR A 16 -14.50 16.83 -2.88
C THR A 16 -15.92 17.22 -2.42
N CYS A 17 -16.31 16.66 -1.29
CA CYS A 17 -17.59 16.98 -0.65
C CYS A 17 -17.51 16.68 0.86
N PRO A 18 -18.37 17.31 1.71
CA PRO A 18 -18.33 17.16 3.17
C PRO A 18 -18.41 15.72 3.65
N PHE A 19 -19.14 14.84 2.95
CA PHE A 19 -19.24 13.44 3.28
C PHE A 19 -17.89 12.72 3.10
N LEU A 20 -17.23 12.89 1.94
CA LEU A 20 -15.94 12.29 1.66
C LEU A 20 -14.83 12.90 2.53
N ASP A 21 -14.91 14.20 2.84
CA ASP A 21 -13.98 14.88 3.75
C ASP A 21 -14.00 14.27 5.15
N ALA A 22 -15.14 13.78 5.61
CA ALA A 22 -15.29 13.10 6.88
C ALA A 22 -14.85 11.61 6.85
N VAL A 23 -15.02 10.93 5.70
CA VAL A 23 -14.81 9.48 5.57
C VAL A 23 -13.39 9.14 5.13
N VAL A 24 -12.85 9.85 4.12
CA VAL A 24 -11.57 9.51 3.48
C VAL A 24 -10.38 9.58 4.46
N PRO A 25 -10.29 10.57 5.38
CA PRO A 25 -9.23 10.57 6.39
C PRO A 25 -9.25 9.33 7.29
N LYS A 26 -10.43 8.85 7.67
CA LYS A 26 -10.58 7.63 8.49
C LYS A 26 -10.22 6.38 7.71
N LEU A 27 -10.63 6.31 6.44
CA LEU A 27 -10.30 5.20 5.54
C LEU A 27 -8.78 5.08 5.34
N THR A 28 -8.10 6.20 5.06
CA THR A 28 -6.65 6.19 4.84
C THR A 28 -5.86 5.74 6.07
N MET A 29 -6.37 5.96 7.29
CA MET A 29 -5.73 5.50 8.53
C MET A 29 -5.53 3.98 8.57
N LEU A 30 -6.39 3.20 7.92
CA LEU A 30 -6.23 1.75 7.80
C LEU A 30 -4.94 1.37 7.07
N GLY A 31 -4.48 2.24 6.16
CA GLY A 31 -3.23 2.05 5.43
C GLY A 31 -1.98 2.60 6.14
N ASN A 32 -2.11 3.32 7.25
CA ASN A 32 -0.98 3.89 7.99
C ASN A 32 -0.03 2.78 8.42
N ALA A 33 1.25 2.90 8.08
CA ALA A 33 2.27 1.86 8.31
C ALA A 33 1.87 0.45 7.81
N GLY A 34 0.85 0.34 6.97
CA GLY A 34 0.31 -0.95 6.53
C GLY A 34 -0.44 -1.74 7.61
N ILE A 35 -0.95 -1.07 8.65
CA ILE A 35 -1.45 -1.71 9.88
C ILE A 35 -2.56 -2.75 9.62
N ILE A 36 -3.53 -2.45 8.76
CA ILE A 36 -4.61 -3.40 8.44
C ILE A 36 -4.05 -4.69 7.81
N TRP A 37 -3.01 -4.57 7.00
CA TRP A 37 -2.36 -5.69 6.34
C TRP A 37 -1.44 -6.47 7.26
N ILE A 38 -0.77 -5.79 8.20
CA ILE A 38 0.00 -6.44 9.28
C ILE A 38 -0.96 -7.25 10.15
N LEU A 39 -2.09 -6.68 10.56
CA LEU A 39 -3.11 -7.38 11.33
C LEU A 39 -3.65 -8.60 10.58
N ALA A 40 -3.96 -8.45 9.29
CA ALA A 40 -4.39 -9.58 8.45
C ALA A 40 -3.31 -10.68 8.39
N GLY A 41 -2.05 -10.31 8.20
CA GLY A 41 -0.92 -11.26 8.21
C GLY A 41 -0.78 -12.00 9.55
N VAL A 42 -0.86 -11.29 10.66
CA VAL A 42 -0.79 -11.86 12.02
C VAL A 42 -1.98 -12.78 12.29
N LEU A 43 -3.20 -12.38 11.95
CA LEU A 43 -4.38 -13.23 12.09
C LEU A 43 -4.26 -14.54 11.30
N LEU A 44 -3.73 -14.46 10.08
CA LEU A 44 -3.46 -15.67 9.29
C LEU A 44 -2.35 -16.53 9.90
N LEU A 45 -1.32 -15.93 10.51
CA LEU A 45 -0.30 -16.67 11.26
C LEU A 45 -0.87 -17.48 12.42
N CYS A 46 -1.88 -16.97 13.11
CA CYS A 46 -2.54 -17.64 14.23
C CYS A 46 -3.43 -18.82 13.77
N THR A 47 -3.75 -18.90 12.47
CA THR A 47 -4.59 -19.99 11.94
C THR A 47 -3.71 -21.10 11.38
N LYS A 48 -3.92 -22.37 11.83
CA LYS A 48 -3.14 -23.53 11.34
C LYS A 48 -3.18 -23.65 9.81
N LYS A 49 -4.34 -23.40 9.20
CA LYS A 49 -4.56 -23.52 7.75
C LYS A 49 -3.80 -22.47 6.93
N TYR A 50 -3.65 -21.24 7.42
CA TYR A 50 -3.11 -20.12 6.65
C TYR A 50 -1.83 -19.52 7.23
N ARG A 51 -1.18 -20.22 8.20
CA ARG A 51 0.04 -19.73 8.85
C ARG A 51 1.14 -19.37 7.87
N ARG A 52 1.40 -20.22 6.87
CA ARG A 52 2.40 -19.97 5.83
C ARG A 52 2.09 -18.69 5.05
N GLN A 53 0.84 -18.46 4.73
CA GLN A 53 0.39 -17.31 3.96
C GLN A 53 0.45 -16.01 4.79
N GLY A 54 0.17 -16.09 6.08
CA GLY A 54 0.38 -14.98 7.01
C GLY A 54 1.85 -14.55 7.04
N ALA A 55 2.77 -15.51 7.12
CA ALA A 55 4.21 -15.24 7.01
C ALA A 55 4.59 -14.57 5.68
N LEU A 56 4.00 -15.02 4.55
CA LEU A 56 4.25 -14.41 3.25
C LEU A 56 3.75 -12.97 3.18
N VAL A 57 2.58 -12.65 3.75
CA VAL A 57 2.09 -11.26 3.82
C VAL A 57 3.08 -10.39 4.57
N LEU A 58 3.54 -10.80 5.76
CA LEU A 58 4.49 -10.02 6.54
C LEU A 58 5.86 -9.89 5.84
N MET A 59 6.35 -10.94 5.20
CA MET A 59 7.58 -10.89 4.39
C MET A 59 7.45 -9.92 3.22
N GLY A 60 6.32 -9.94 2.52
CA GLY A 60 6.04 -9.01 1.41
C GLY A 60 5.96 -7.56 1.87
N LEU A 61 5.30 -7.30 3.00
CA LEU A 61 5.24 -5.96 3.59
C LEU A 61 6.62 -5.46 4.02
N LEU A 62 7.45 -6.32 4.61
CA LEU A 62 8.84 -5.98 4.94
C LEU A 62 9.66 -5.68 3.70
N ALA A 63 9.56 -6.50 2.65
CA ALA A 63 10.23 -6.24 1.38
C ALA A 63 9.76 -4.91 0.75
N GLY A 64 8.46 -4.62 0.78
CA GLY A 64 7.90 -3.35 0.33
C GLY A 64 8.41 -2.15 1.15
N LEU A 65 8.52 -2.28 2.46
CA LEU A 65 9.10 -1.26 3.34
C LEU A 65 10.56 -0.96 2.94
N LEU A 66 11.38 -1.99 2.80
CA LEU A 66 12.80 -1.83 2.47
C LEU A 66 13.00 -1.26 1.07
N VAL A 67 12.32 -1.79 0.06
CA VAL A 67 12.46 -1.33 -1.33
C VAL A 67 11.80 0.03 -1.53
N GLY A 68 10.54 0.18 -1.09
CA GLY A 68 9.76 1.40 -1.34
C GLY A 68 10.15 2.55 -0.41
N ASN A 69 10.02 2.34 0.91
CA ASN A 69 10.15 3.44 1.86
C ASN A 69 11.60 3.75 2.22
N VAL A 70 12.46 2.72 2.35
CA VAL A 70 13.87 2.95 2.70
C VAL A 70 14.70 3.29 1.45
N ALA A 71 14.62 2.50 0.38
CA ALA A 71 15.46 2.74 -0.80
C ALA A 71 14.88 3.79 -1.76
N LEU A 72 13.73 3.52 -2.38
CA LEU A 72 13.21 4.36 -3.48
C LEU A 72 12.81 5.77 -3.03
N LYS A 73 12.26 5.95 -1.83
CA LYS A 73 11.91 7.29 -1.34
C LYS A 73 13.11 8.22 -1.27
N HIS A 74 14.23 7.72 -0.78
CA HIS A 74 15.46 8.52 -0.65
C HIS A 74 16.20 8.69 -1.98
N LEU A 75 16.14 7.67 -2.85
CA LEU A 75 16.77 7.74 -4.18
C LEU A 75 16.06 8.72 -5.11
N VAL A 76 14.73 8.73 -5.12
CA VAL A 76 13.93 9.60 -6.00
C VAL A 76 13.70 10.98 -5.40
N ALA A 77 13.56 11.07 -4.08
CA ALA A 77 13.39 12.29 -3.28
C ALA A 77 12.33 13.25 -3.87
N ARG A 78 11.21 12.73 -4.38
CA ARG A 78 10.16 13.52 -5.03
C ARG A 78 9.37 14.31 -3.99
N SER A 79 9.24 15.63 -4.19
CA SER A 79 8.38 16.49 -3.39
C SER A 79 6.90 16.08 -3.54
N ARG A 80 6.12 16.29 -2.48
CA ARG A 80 4.68 16.00 -2.49
C ARG A 80 3.88 17.11 -3.15
N PRO A 81 2.67 16.81 -3.70
CA PRO A 81 1.78 17.85 -4.21
C PRO A 81 1.52 18.94 -3.19
N CYS A 82 1.17 18.57 -1.96
CA CYS A 82 0.87 19.50 -0.87
C CYS A 82 2.07 20.36 -0.41
N TRP A 83 3.30 20.01 -0.75
CA TRP A 83 4.48 20.85 -0.49
C TRP A 83 4.71 21.88 -1.59
N LEU A 84 4.33 21.53 -2.82
CA LEU A 84 4.52 22.38 -4.00
C LEU A 84 3.36 23.33 -4.21
N ASP A 85 2.17 22.94 -3.80
CA ASP A 85 0.96 23.74 -3.86
C ASP A 85 0.25 23.75 -2.49
N PRO A 86 0.55 24.72 -1.63
CA PRO A 86 -0.08 24.87 -0.31
C PRO A 86 -1.47 25.49 -0.34
N SER A 87 -2.05 25.78 -1.52
CA SER A 87 -3.37 26.38 -1.63
C SER A 87 -4.50 25.44 -1.20
N VAL A 88 -4.26 24.11 -1.25
CA VAL A 88 -5.22 23.08 -0.85
C VAL A 88 -5.08 22.81 0.65
N GLN A 89 -6.15 23.05 1.40
CA GLN A 89 -6.20 22.72 2.83
C GLN A 89 -6.25 21.20 3.03
N LEU A 90 -5.23 20.64 3.69
CA LEU A 90 -5.16 19.21 3.95
C LEU A 90 -6.13 18.78 5.05
N LEU A 91 -6.79 17.65 4.83
CA LEU A 91 -7.69 17.00 5.81
C LEU A 91 -6.93 16.09 6.80
N ILE A 92 -5.62 15.94 6.64
CA ILE A 92 -4.72 15.15 7.50
C ILE A 92 -3.44 15.95 7.79
N ALA A 93 -2.68 15.51 8.79
CA ALA A 93 -1.36 16.09 9.05
C ALA A 93 -0.45 15.98 7.82
N THR A 94 0.28 17.06 7.52
CA THR A 94 1.22 17.12 6.39
C THR A 94 2.28 16.03 6.57
N PRO A 95 2.40 15.10 5.59
CA PRO A 95 3.45 14.09 5.66
C PRO A 95 4.84 14.73 5.53
N THR A 96 5.81 14.19 6.28
CA THR A 96 7.18 14.71 6.33
C THR A 96 8.15 13.95 5.43
N ASP A 97 7.74 12.82 4.86
CA ASP A 97 8.52 11.97 3.97
C ASP A 97 8.22 12.24 2.50
N TYR A 98 9.12 11.81 1.60
CA TYR A 98 8.98 12.00 0.15
C TYR A 98 7.75 11.32 -0.46
N SER A 99 7.32 11.82 -1.64
CA SER A 99 6.10 11.38 -2.30
C SER A 99 6.21 10.00 -2.96
N PHE A 100 7.32 9.71 -3.64
CA PHE A 100 7.49 8.52 -4.47
C PHE A 100 8.27 7.40 -3.75
N PRO A 101 7.80 6.16 -3.83
CA PRO A 101 6.46 5.71 -4.20
C PRO A 101 5.45 5.87 -3.06
N SER A 102 4.14 5.76 -3.35
CA SER A 102 3.10 5.78 -2.32
C SER A 102 3.17 4.53 -1.42
N GLY A 103 3.57 4.70 -0.16
CA GLY A 103 3.72 3.59 0.79
C GLY A 103 2.39 2.89 1.12
N HIS A 104 1.30 3.66 1.21
CA HIS A 104 -0.06 3.13 1.41
C HIS A 104 -0.49 2.22 0.25
N THR A 105 -0.29 2.68 -0.98
CA THR A 105 -0.61 1.89 -2.17
C THR A 105 0.27 0.66 -2.28
N LEU A 106 1.58 0.82 -2.04
CA LEU A 106 2.55 -0.27 -2.12
C LEU A 106 2.19 -1.42 -1.16
N SER A 107 2.03 -1.12 0.14
CA SER A 107 1.69 -2.13 1.14
C SER A 107 0.33 -2.79 0.84
N SER A 108 -0.66 -2.00 0.43
CA SER A 108 -1.99 -2.50 0.10
C SER A 108 -1.98 -3.43 -1.11
N THR A 109 -1.25 -3.08 -2.15
CA THR A 109 -1.17 -3.92 -3.36
C THR A 109 -0.38 -5.21 -3.10
N ILE A 110 0.71 -5.16 -2.33
CA ILE A 110 1.46 -6.36 -1.91
C ILE A 110 0.52 -7.33 -1.18
N ALA A 111 -0.16 -6.84 -0.15
CA ALA A 111 -1.03 -7.67 0.68
C ALA A 111 -2.20 -8.22 -0.14
N ALA A 112 -2.89 -7.39 -0.92
CA ALA A 112 -3.99 -7.81 -1.77
C ALA A 112 -3.57 -8.90 -2.77
N THR A 113 -2.37 -8.78 -3.37
CA THR A 113 -1.81 -9.78 -4.28
C THR A 113 -1.62 -11.13 -3.57
N ILE A 114 -0.95 -11.15 -2.43
CA ILE A 114 -0.66 -12.38 -1.68
C ILE A 114 -1.95 -13.01 -1.15
N LEU A 115 -2.87 -12.21 -0.61
CA LEU A 115 -4.16 -12.68 -0.09
C LEU A 115 -5.02 -13.28 -1.20
N THR A 116 -5.09 -12.65 -2.36
CA THR A 116 -5.84 -13.17 -3.52
C THR A 116 -5.28 -14.52 -4.01
N LYS A 117 -3.96 -14.64 -4.06
CA LYS A 117 -3.29 -15.90 -4.43
C LYS A 117 -3.44 -16.99 -3.37
N THR A 118 -3.60 -16.61 -2.12
CA THR A 118 -3.88 -17.54 -1.02
C THR A 118 -5.28 -18.13 -1.13
N ASN A 119 -6.27 -17.27 -1.32
CA ASN A 119 -7.66 -17.65 -1.52
C ASN A 119 -8.38 -16.53 -2.29
N ARG A 120 -8.97 -16.86 -3.42
CA ARG A 120 -9.68 -15.89 -4.27
C ARG A 120 -10.75 -15.10 -3.52
N ARG A 121 -11.38 -15.71 -2.50
CA ARG A 121 -12.37 -15.02 -1.65
C ARG A 121 -11.76 -13.87 -0.85
N PHE A 122 -10.50 -13.98 -0.42
CA PHE A 122 -9.81 -12.88 0.27
C PHE A 122 -9.58 -11.70 -0.67
N GLY A 123 -9.36 -11.96 -1.96
CA GLY A 123 -9.22 -10.94 -2.99
C GLY A 123 -10.46 -10.06 -3.15
N TYR A 124 -11.66 -10.62 -2.97
CA TYR A 124 -12.91 -9.85 -3.06
C TYR A 124 -13.02 -8.74 -1.99
N VAL A 125 -12.30 -8.84 -0.90
CA VAL A 125 -12.22 -7.81 0.14
C VAL A 125 -10.93 -7.01 0.01
N ALA A 126 -9.80 -7.69 -0.18
CA ALA A 126 -8.49 -7.05 -0.18
C ALA A 126 -8.28 -6.10 -1.36
N ILE A 127 -8.74 -6.46 -2.56
CA ILE A 127 -8.57 -5.62 -3.76
C ILE A 127 -9.37 -4.32 -3.65
N PRO A 128 -10.69 -4.33 -3.36
CA PRO A 128 -11.44 -3.09 -3.19
C PRO A 128 -10.87 -2.19 -2.09
N LEU A 129 -10.47 -2.77 -0.96
CA LEU A 129 -9.87 -2.01 0.14
C LEU A 129 -8.53 -1.38 -0.29
N ALA A 130 -7.67 -2.13 -1.01
CA ALA A 130 -6.41 -1.60 -1.54
C ALA A 130 -6.63 -0.45 -2.52
N VAL A 131 -7.63 -0.57 -3.40
CA VAL A 131 -8.02 0.50 -4.35
C VAL A 131 -8.53 1.73 -3.61
N LEU A 132 -9.41 1.56 -2.63
CA LEU A 132 -9.93 2.68 -1.84
C LEU A 132 -8.82 3.39 -1.06
N ILE A 133 -7.88 2.66 -0.45
CA ILE A 133 -6.71 3.24 0.22
C ILE A 133 -5.84 3.99 -0.79
N ALA A 134 -5.60 3.44 -1.98
CA ALA A 134 -4.81 4.09 -3.03
C ALA A 134 -5.46 5.41 -3.51
N LEU A 135 -6.77 5.38 -3.80
CA LEU A 135 -7.53 6.56 -4.22
C LEU A 135 -7.61 7.63 -3.12
N SER A 136 -7.69 7.23 -1.86
CA SER A 136 -7.67 8.16 -0.73
C SER A 136 -6.42 9.07 -0.73
N ARG A 137 -5.27 8.57 -1.24
CA ARG A 137 -4.03 9.36 -1.27
C ARG A 137 -4.07 10.51 -2.29
N LEU A 138 -4.82 10.32 -3.38
CA LEU A 138 -5.07 11.36 -4.39
C LEU A 138 -6.07 12.38 -3.87
N TYR A 139 -7.17 11.90 -3.27
CA TYR A 139 -8.19 12.74 -2.65
C TYR A 139 -7.60 13.67 -1.58
N LEU A 140 -6.72 13.15 -0.74
CA LEU A 140 -6.04 13.90 0.33
C LEU A 140 -4.88 14.78 -0.17
N TYR A 141 -4.64 14.85 -1.47
CA TYR A 141 -3.63 15.71 -2.10
C TYR A 141 -2.20 15.48 -1.61
N VAL A 142 -1.88 14.26 -1.20
CA VAL A 142 -0.56 13.93 -0.62
C VAL A 142 0.35 13.07 -1.51
N HIS A 143 -0.18 12.55 -2.62
CA HIS A 143 0.56 11.81 -3.65
C HIS A 143 0.09 12.17 -5.04
N PHE A 144 0.99 12.12 -6.01
CA PHE A 144 0.66 12.20 -7.42
C PHE A 144 0.08 10.88 -7.94
N PRO A 145 -0.80 10.92 -8.98
CA PRO A 145 -1.29 9.72 -9.66
C PRO A 145 -0.17 8.76 -10.08
N SER A 146 0.94 9.29 -10.61
CA SER A 146 2.10 8.48 -10.99
C SER A 146 2.79 7.79 -9.81
N ASP A 147 2.80 8.38 -8.59
CA ASP A 147 3.33 7.73 -7.38
C ASP A 147 2.47 6.53 -6.99
N VAL A 148 1.15 6.69 -7.11
CA VAL A 148 0.16 5.64 -6.81
C VAL A 148 0.25 4.51 -7.83
N PHE A 149 0.30 4.86 -9.12
CA PHE A 149 0.39 3.88 -10.21
C PHE A 149 1.69 3.07 -10.13
N ALA A 150 2.84 3.74 -9.98
CA ALA A 150 4.13 3.07 -9.85
C ALA A 150 4.18 2.16 -8.59
N ALA A 151 3.62 2.64 -7.47
CA ALA A 151 3.53 1.83 -6.24
C ALA A 151 2.64 0.60 -6.42
N ALA A 152 1.55 0.70 -7.19
CA ALA A 152 0.69 -0.44 -7.50
C ALA A 152 1.44 -1.48 -8.34
N LEU A 153 2.14 -1.08 -9.40
CA LEU A 153 2.95 -1.98 -10.23
C LEU A 153 4.06 -2.65 -9.42
N LEU A 154 4.79 -1.87 -8.62
CA LEU A 154 5.84 -2.39 -7.74
C LEU A 154 5.26 -3.35 -6.69
N GLY A 155 4.10 -3.04 -6.14
CA GLY A 155 3.41 -3.89 -5.17
C GLY A 155 2.94 -5.22 -5.76
N LEU A 156 2.44 -5.22 -7.00
CA LEU A 156 2.12 -6.44 -7.73
C LEU A 156 3.37 -7.30 -7.92
N LEU A 157 4.48 -6.70 -8.35
CA LEU A 157 5.74 -7.41 -8.56
C LEU A 157 6.28 -8.01 -7.26
N ILE A 158 6.40 -7.22 -6.19
CA ILE A 158 6.88 -7.69 -4.88
C ILE A 158 5.96 -8.78 -4.32
N GLY A 159 4.64 -8.60 -4.40
CA GLY A 159 3.66 -9.57 -3.93
C GLY A 159 3.77 -10.90 -4.68
N GLU A 160 3.92 -10.85 -6.01
CA GLU A 160 4.13 -12.03 -6.86
C GLU A 160 5.43 -12.77 -6.52
N LEU A 161 6.55 -12.03 -6.44
CA LEU A 161 7.86 -12.61 -6.13
C LEU A 161 7.87 -13.21 -4.72
N THR A 162 7.28 -12.51 -3.74
CA THR A 162 7.18 -13.02 -2.37
C THR A 162 6.34 -14.28 -2.32
N PHE A 163 5.21 -14.34 -3.02
CA PHE A 163 4.36 -15.52 -3.03
C PHE A 163 5.09 -16.72 -3.66
N ARG A 164 5.79 -16.53 -4.78
CA ARG A 164 6.50 -17.61 -5.49
C ARG A 164 7.75 -18.09 -4.77
N TYR A 165 8.61 -17.18 -4.34
CA TYR A 165 9.93 -17.49 -3.82
C TYR A 165 9.98 -17.55 -2.30
N GLY A 166 9.25 -16.68 -1.60
CA GLY A 166 9.13 -16.72 -0.14
C GLY A 166 8.55 -18.03 0.36
N GLY A 167 7.59 -18.60 -0.39
CA GLY A 167 7.06 -19.93 -0.09
C GLY A 167 8.12 -21.04 -0.10
N LYS A 168 8.99 -21.05 -1.12
CA LYS A 168 10.11 -22.02 -1.21
C LYS A 168 11.11 -21.86 -0.06
N LEU A 169 11.38 -20.61 0.34
CA LEU A 169 12.26 -20.30 1.46
C LEU A 169 11.70 -20.83 2.79
N LEU A 170 10.42 -20.59 3.07
CA LEU A 170 9.74 -21.09 4.27
C LEU A 170 9.75 -22.63 4.32
N ASP A 171 9.52 -23.30 3.19
CA ASP A 171 9.55 -24.76 3.10
C ASP A 171 10.96 -25.31 3.40
N LYS A 172 12.02 -24.62 2.91
CA LYS A 172 13.42 -25.01 3.19
C LYS A 172 13.78 -24.85 4.67
N ILE A 173 13.34 -23.75 5.30
CA ILE A 173 13.57 -23.52 6.74
C ILE A 173 12.86 -24.58 7.58
N SER A 174 11.59 -24.87 7.28
CA SER A 174 10.79 -25.86 8.00
C SER A 174 11.40 -27.29 7.91
N ARG A 175 12.00 -27.65 6.77
CA ARG A 175 12.69 -28.94 6.62
C ARG A 175 13.95 -29.04 7.47
N ARG A 176 14.73 -27.96 7.59
CA ARG A 176 15.96 -27.93 8.42
C ARG A 176 15.68 -28.05 9.92
N GLN A 177 14.52 -27.61 10.39
CA GLN A 177 14.13 -27.70 11.80
C GLN A 177 13.63 -29.10 12.20
N LYS A 178 13.42 -30.00 11.24
CA LYS A 178 12.95 -31.37 11.47
C LYS A 178 14.08 -32.41 11.39
N GLN A 179 15.29 -31.98 11.04
CA GLN A 179 16.53 -32.75 11.08
C GLN A 179 17.31 -32.47 12.35
#